data_8f2a9732e651caf6f1aa137739e519a8
#
_entry.id   8f2a9732e651caf6f1aa137739e519a8
#
_cell.length_a   1.000
_cell.length_b   1.000
_cell.length_c   1.000
_cell.angle_alpha   90.00
_cell.angle_beta   90.00
_cell.angle_gamma   90.00
#
_symmetry.space_group_name_H-M   'P 1'
#
loop_
_entity.id
_entity.type
_entity.pdbx_description
1 polymer ?
#
loop_
_entity_poly.entity_id
_entity_poly.type
_entity_poly.pdbx_seq_one_letter_code
_entity_poly.pdbx_strand_id
1 'polypeptide(L)'
;MNVKTQNIQLEKFFNPDSVAVIGASNTPFNLGATICNALKHYLEFPGPVVAINRKAEEVSDYPGYSSVKDVPHDIDLAVIITPASVVPAFVKQCGEKGIRNIVIESAGFSEQGAEGKKLQMEINDYAKQYGIRFLGPNCLGVMNNVSRFCCFYGAYDGMVNAFNKAGGVSYVIQSGGVGVVIFESLMDDMQGINKMVSIGNKTDVDEADLLDYFNSDNTQVISMYLENVANGIKLMNVARRVRKPIMIFKSGRTEAGTAAALSHTAGMANNDVVFDSMCRQAGIIRLKSISELYSLPKMLTEMPLLRGNRIAAFTNSGAFGSISADIMTEAGLTIPRFSPETREKLSKIKGVFNINNPVDIGPALPQVYLDLIDIILAAPEIDGLLLMSSIWRDFIIDVIKEVMKMCKHYDKPAAIYTPNSISRIISVRKQFNIPIFDSLEEAVRALVVSYEQFRYLRKKER
;
A
#
# COMPACT_ATOMS: atom_id res chain seq x y z
N MET A 1 22.55 -15.85 -7.86
CA MET A 1 21.30 -16.61 -7.93
C MET A 1 20.46 -16.11 -9.11
N ASN A 2 19.74 -16.99 -9.79
CA ASN A 2 18.86 -16.61 -10.89
C ASN A 2 17.60 -15.92 -10.31
N VAL A 3 17.06 -14.88 -10.96
CA VAL A 3 15.87 -14.12 -10.51
C VAL A 3 14.69 -15.02 -10.11
N LYS A 4 14.47 -16.14 -10.85
CA LYS A 4 13.46 -17.14 -10.48
C LYS A 4 13.71 -17.79 -9.12
N THR A 5 14.96 -18.09 -8.78
CA THR A 5 15.31 -18.74 -7.50
C THR A 5 15.14 -17.77 -6.33
N GLN A 6 15.41 -16.46 -6.52
CA GLN A 6 15.20 -15.43 -5.50
C GLN A 6 13.71 -15.23 -5.20
N ASN A 7 12.86 -15.18 -6.22
CA ASN A 7 11.42 -15.02 -6.03
C ASN A 7 10.77 -16.22 -5.34
N ILE A 8 11.24 -17.44 -5.59
CA ILE A 8 10.75 -18.64 -4.89
C ILE A 8 11.11 -18.58 -3.40
N GLN A 9 12.28 -18.06 -3.05
CA GLN A 9 12.67 -17.91 -1.65
C GLN A 9 11.88 -16.80 -0.94
N LEU A 10 11.56 -15.69 -1.62
CA LEU A 10 10.74 -14.62 -1.03
C LEU A 10 9.28 -15.04 -0.80
N GLU A 11 8.78 -15.98 -1.60
CA GLU A 11 7.42 -16.52 -1.45
C GLU A 11 7.14 -17.06 -0.05
N LYS A 12 8.14 -17.70 0.59
CA LYS A 12 7.99 -18.29 1.92
C LYS A 12 7.86 -17.29 3.06
N PHE A 13 8.14 -16.00 2.83
CA PHE A 13 7.78 -14.95 3.78
C PHE A 13 6.27 -14.71 3.83
N PHE A 14 5.58 -14.88 2.71
CA PHE A 14 4.17 -14.56 2.57
C PHE A 14 3.25 -15.80 2.60
N ASN A 15 3.78 -16.94 2.17
CA ASN A 15 3.06 -18.22 2.09
C ASN A 15 3.91 -19.35 2.71
N PRO A 16 4.21 -19.29 4.02
CA PRO A 16 4.88 -20.40 4.69
C PRO A 16 3.91 -21.57 4.89
N ASP A 17 4.41 -22.80 4.77
CA ASP A 17 3.63 -23.99 5.13
C ASP A 17 3.78 -24.31 6.64
N SER A 18 4.84 -23.81 7.29
CA SER A 18 5.11 -24.01 8.72
C SER A 18 5.85 -22.83 9.33
N VAL A 19 5.60 -22.51 10.61
CA VAL A 19 6.12 -21.32 11.29
C VAL A 19 6.70 -21.67 12.67
N ALA A 20 7.88 -21.15 12.98
CA ALA A 20 8.42 -21.12 14.34
C ALA A 20 8.43 -19.69 14.89
N VAL A 21 7.77 -19.46 16.03
CA VAL A 21 7.79 -18.15 16.72
C VAL A 21 8.80 -18.22 17.87
N ILE A 22 9.97 -17.60 17.67
CA ILE A 22 11.09 -17.63 18.59
C ILE A 22 10.98 -16.46 19.57
N GLY A 23 10.82 -16.75 20.86
CA GLY A 23 10.57 -15.79 21.93
C GLY A 23 9.12 -15.73 22.39
N ALA A 24 8.24 -16.57 21.84
CA ALA A 24 6.88 -16.70 22.32
C ALA A 24 6.82 -17.38 23.68
N SER A 25 6.16 -16.78 24.67
CA SER A 25 5.99 -17.31 26.03
C SER A 25 4.71 -16.79 26.67
N ASN A 26 4.25 -17.48 27.74
CA ASN A 26 3.06 -17.07 28.50
C ASN A 26 3.32 -15.90 29.48
N THR A 27 4.46 -15.23 29.38
CA THR A 27 4.71 -14.01 30.16
C THR A 27 3.73 -12.91 29.73
N PRO A 28 3.13 -12.17 30.66
CA PRO A 28 2.21 -11.07 30.33
C PRO A 28 2.85 -10.07 29.34
N PHE A 29 2.05 -9.66 28.35
CA PHE A 29 2.48 -8.72 27.28
C PHE A 29 3.59 -9.25 26.36
N ASN A 30 3.80 -10.56 26.29
CA ASN A 30 4.78 -11.15 25.39
C ASN A 30 4.33 -10.99 23.94
N LEU A 31 5.16 -10.32 23.12
CA LEU A 31 4.84 -10.02 21.74
C LEU A 31 4.81 -11.27 20.84
N GLY A 32 5.66 -12.28 21.13
CA GLY A 32 5.60 -13.56 20.41
C GLY A 32 4.31 -14.33 20.67
N ALA A 33 3.77 -14.23 21.89
CA ALA A 33 2.48 -14.83 22.20
C ALA A 33 1.32 -14.16 21.44
N THR A 34 1.40 -12.85 21.14
CA THR A 34 0.38 -12.18 20.32
C THR A 34 0.38 -12.70 18.88
N ILE A 35 1.56 -13.04 18.34
CA ILE A 35 1.68 -13.67 17.00
C ILE A 35 1.04 -15.06 17.02
N CYS A 36 1.38 -15.91 18.03
CA CYS A 36 0.77 -17.24 18.17
C CYS A 36 -0.74 -17.14 18.29
N ASN A 37 -1.24 -16.23 19.14
CA ASN A 37 -2.68 -16.01 19.33
C ASN A 37 -3.37 -15.58 18.02
N ALA A 38 -2.76 -14.68 17.26
CA ALA A 38 -3.30 -14.25 15.98
C ALA A 38 -3.38 -15.39 14.97
N LEU A 39 -2.31 -16.18 14.83
CA LEU A 39 -2.28 -17.33 13.92
C LEU A 39 -3.31 -18.40 14.31
N LYS A 40 -3.55 -18.61 15.61
CA LYS A 40 -4.49 -19.63 16.12
C LYS A 40 -5.94 -19.21 15.99
N HIS A 41 -6.28 -18.06 16.59
CA HIS A 41 -7.67 -17.71 16.89
C HIS A 41 -8.28 -16.73 15.88
N TYR A 42 -7.48 -15.94 15.19
CA TYR A 42 -7.99 -14.94 14.25
C TYR A 42 -7.81 -15.34 12.78
N LEU A 43 -6.69 -15.97 12.47
CA LEU A 43 -6.34 -16.30 11.09
C LEU A 43 -6.59 -17.77 10.76
N GLU A 44 -6.70 -18.62 11.78
CA GLU A 44 -6.88 -20.06 11.64
C GLU A 44 -5.82 -20.64 10.67
N PHE A 45 -4.54 -20.28 10.92
CA PHE A 45 -3.44 -20.68 10.05
C PHE A 45 -3.39 -22.22 9.93
N PRO A 46 -3.43 -22.78 8.71
CA PRO A 46 -3.64 -24.22 8.53
C PRO A 46 -2.38 -25.05 8.78
N GLY A 47 -1.20 -24.45 8.75
CA GLY A 47 0.08 -25.14 8.91
C GLY A 47 0.51 -25.32 10.37
N PRO A 48 1.51 -26.17 10.64
CA PRO A 48 2.08 -26.31 11.96
C PRO A 48 2.76 -25.01 12.40
N VAL A 49 2.48 -24.61 13.64
CA VAL A 49 3.14 -23.51 14.32
C VAL A 49 3.76 -24.04 15.60
N VAL A 50 4.97 -23.61 15.92
CA VAL A 50 5.67 -23.97 17.16
C VAL A 50 6.16 -22.73 17.90
N ALA A 51 6.09 -22.75 19.22
CA ALA A 51 6.63 -21.72 20.09
C ALA A 51 8.04 -22.13 20.56
N ILE A 52 9.03 -21.25 20.41
CA ILE A 52 10.37 -21.50 20.91
C ILE A 52 10.63 -20.60 22.12
N ASN A 53 10.76 -21.23 23.30
CA ASN A 53 11.02 -20.53 24.57
C ASN A 53 11.84 -21.39 25.53
N ARG A 54 12.47 -20.76 26.52
CA ARG A 54 13.41 -21.43 27.46
C ARG A 54 12.79 -22.59 28.25
N LYS A 55 11.45 -22.56 28.49
CA LYS A 55 10.75 -23.56 29.29
C LYS A 55 10.14 -24.68 28.44
N ALA A 56 10.24 -24.59 27.12
CA ALA A 56 9.55 -25.46 26.19
C ALA A 56 8.01 -25.54 26.46
N GLU A 57 7.45 -24.44 26.96
CA GLU A 57 6.01 -24.37 27.29
C GLU A 57 5.17 -24.10 26.05
N GLU A 58 3.99 -24.70 26.04
CA GLU A 58 2.95 -24.44 25.03
C GLU A 58 2.49 -22.98 25.11
N VAL A 59 2.23 -22.36 23.95
CA VAL A 59 1.73 -20.98 23.85
C VAL A 59 0.57 -20.91 22.86
N SER A 60 -0.59 -20.44 23.30
CA SER A 60 -1.81 -20.36 22.48
C SER A 60 -2.16 -21.70 21.80
N ASP A 61 -2.11 -22.80 22.55
CA ASP A 61 -2.33 -24.18 22.10
C ASP A 61 -1.35 -24.66 21.00
N TYR A 62 -0.22 -24.01 20.84
CA TYR A 62 0.87 -24.48 19.98
C TYR A 62 1.99 -25.12 20.79
N PRO A 63 2.57 -26.25 20.34
CA PRO A 63 3.61 -26.94 21.07
C PRO A 63 4.86 -26.09 21.25
N GLY A 64 5.44 -26.16 22.45
CA GLY A 64 6.66 -25.42 22.81
C GLY A 64 7.91 -26.31 22.75
N TYR A 65 9.03 -25.72 22.33
CA TYR A 65 10.35 -26.35 22.32
C TYR A 65 11.40 -25.40 22.88
N SER A 66 12.49 -25.95 23.44
CA SER A 66 13.60 -25.15 23.98
C SER A 66 14.53 -24.62 22.88
N SER A 67 14.57 -25.29 21.74
CA SER A 67 15.36 -24.92 20.55
C SER A 67 14.61 -25.26 19.27
N VAL A 68 14.84 -24.50 18.20
CA VAL A 68 14.32 -24.86 16.87
C VAL A 68 14.86 -26.21 16.38
N LYS A 69 16.00 -26.66 16.91
CA LYS A 69 16.60 -27.97 16.55
C LYS A 69 15.79 -29.14 17.08
N ASP A 70 15.05 -28.95 18.17
CA ASP A 70 14.25 -29.99 18.82
C ASP A 70 12.90 -30.22 18.10
N VAL A 71 12.51 -29.34 17.19
CA VAL A 71 11.28 -29.45 16.42
C VAL A 71 11.38 -30.65 15.46
N PRO A 72 10.44 -31.60 15.48
CA PRO A 72 10.56 -32.86 14.74
C PRO A 72 10.32 -32.75 13.23
N HIS A 73 9.82 -31.62 12.73
CA HIS A 73 9.51 -31.39 11.32
C HIS A 73 10.27 -30.16 10.76
N ASP A 74 10.20 -29.99 9.45
CA ASP A 74 10.79 -28.86 8.78
C ASP A 74 9.97 -27.58 9.03
N ILE A 75 10.67 -26.46 9.08
CA ILE A 75 10.09 -25.13 9.27
C ILE A 75 10.46 -24.25 8.08
N ASP A 76 9.44 -23.66 7.45
CA ASP A 76 9.63 -22.74 6.33
C ASP A 76 10.04 -21.34 6.76
N LEU A 77 9.41 -20.84 7.83
CA LEU A 77 9.60 -19.46 8.30
C LEU A 77 9.86 -19.45 9.82
N ALA A 78 10.91 -18.77 10.23
CA ALA A 78 11.12 -18.41 11.63
C ALA A 78 10.81 -16.92 11.84
N VAL A 79 10.04 -16.59 12.89
CA VAL A 79 9.80 -15.22 13.34
C VAL A 79 10.52 -15.04 14.67
N ILE A 80 11.50 -14.12 14.73
CA ILE A 80 12.34 -13.90 15.93
C ILE A 80 11.92 -12.58 16.59
N ILE A 81 11.45 -12.69 17.83
CA ILE A 81 11.10 -11.57 18.68
C ILE A 81 11.66 -11.76 20.09
N THR A 82 12.96 -11.55 20.21
CA THR A 82 13.77 -11.74 21.43
C THR A 82 14.67 -10.52 21.66
N PRO A 83 15.31 -10.35 22.82
CA PRO A 83 16.36 -9.35 22.98
C PRO A 83 17.45 -9.49 21.91
N ALA A 84 17.93 -8.37 21.36
CA ALA A 84 18.88 -8.34 20.24
C ALA A 84 20.15 -9.20 20.48
N SER A 85 20.65 -9.23 21.73
CA SER A 85 21.87 -9.95 22.10
C SER A 85 21.83 -11.46 21.85
N VAL A 86 20.66 -12.07 21.78
CA VAL A 86 20.49 -13.52 21.56
C VAL A 86 20.07 -13.87 20.12
N VAL A 87 19.68 -12.89 19.32
CA VAL A 87 19.20 -13.10 17.93
C VAL A 87 20.24 -13.78 17.05
N PRO A 88 21.55 -13.40 17.05
CA PRO A 88 22.55 -14.08 16.23
C PRO A 88 22.62 -15.59 16.48
N ALA A 89 22.52 -16.01 17.75
CA ALA A 89 22.53 -17.42 18.11
C ALA A 89 21.29 -18.16 17.54
N PHE A 90 20.11 -17.54 17.54
CA PHE A 90 18.92 -18.13 16.92
C PHE A 90 19.02 -18.19 15.39
N VAL A 91 19.56 -17.16 14.73
CA VAL A 91 19.79 -17.18 13.29
C VAL A 91 20.71 -18.33 12.91
N LYS A 92 21.80 -18.57 13.69
CA LYS A 92 22.67 -19.72 13.51
C LYS A 92 21.94 -21.05 13.68
N GLN A 93 21.15 -21.20 14.75
CA GLN A 93 20.34 -22.40 15.00
C GLN A 93 19.35 -22.67 13.86
N CYS A 94 18.69 -21.64 13.35
CA CYS A 94 17.80 -21.73 12.19
C CYS A 94 18.55 -22.24 10.96
N GLY A 95 19.74 -21.70 10.70
CA GLY A 95 20.60 -22.14 9.60
C GLY A 95 21.00 -23.60 9.69
N GLU A 96 21.41 -24.06 10.88
CA GLU A 96 21.77 -25.46 11.17
C GLU A 96 20.57 -26.41 11.06
N LYS A 97 19.35 -25.95 11.41
CA LYS A 97 18.09 -26.70 11.24
C LYS A 97 17.63 -26.79 9.78
N GLY A 98 18.12 -25.93 8.91
CA GLY A 98 17.68 -25.88 7.49
C GLY A 98 16.65 -24.80 7.21
N ILE A 99 16.29 -23.94 8.16
CA ILE A 99 15.38 -22.82 7.96
C ILE A 99 16.09 -21.75 7.11
N ARG A 100 15.47 -21.29 6.05
CA ARG A 100 16.05 -20.38 5.07
C ARG A 100 15.36 -19.02 4.99
N ASN A 101 14.21 -18.85 5.64
CA ASN A 101 13.47 -17.58 5.70
C ASN A 101 13.27 -17.18 7.16
N ILE A 102 13.70 -15.96 7.50
CA ILE A 102 13.60 -15.45 8.87
C ILE A 102 13.04 -14.03 8.85
N VAL A 103 12.04 -13.74 9.69
CA VAL A 103 11.60 -12.38 10.01
C VAL A 103 12.17 -12.01 11.37
N ILE A 104 12.97 -10.94 11.45
CA ILE A 104 13.59 -10.47 12.68
C ILE A 104 12.89 -9.19 13.12
N GLU A 105 11.92 -9.33 14.02
CA GLU A 105 11.15 -8.20 14.54
C GLU A 105 11.88 -7.47 15.66
N SER A 106 12.82 -8.14 16.32
CA SER A 106 13.65 -7.59 17.37
C SER A 106 14.34 -6.29 16.96
N ALA A 107 14.24 -5.27 17.80
CA ALA A 107 15.02 -4.03 17.72
C ALA A 107 16.29 -4.11 18.59
N GLY A 108 17.22 -3.16 18.44
CA GLY A 108 18.46 -3.10 19.21
C GLY A 108 19.71 -3.39 18.35
N PHE A 109 19.66 -3.06 17.08
CA PHE A 109 20.73 -3.28 16.11
C PHE A 109 21.39 -1.97 15.67
N SER A 110 21.71 -1.79 14.40
CA SER A 110 22.46 -0.63 13.92
C SER A 110 21.81 0.72 14.24
N GLU A 111 20.52 0.76 14.46
CA GLU A 111 19.78 1.96 14.91
C GLU A 111 20.13 2.36 16.36
N GLN A 112 20.70 1.47 17.16
CA GLN A 112 21.15 1.74 18.53
C GLN A 112 22.68 1.89 18.66
N GLY A 113 23.39 2.09 17.55
CA GLY A 113 24.81 2.43 17.56
C GLY A 113 25.77 1.24 17.38
N ALA A 114 26.99 1.39 17.87
CA ALA A 114 28.10 0.51 17.51
C ALA A 114 27.92 -0.97 17.95
N GLU A 115 27.42 -1.21 19.15
CA GLU A 115 27.18 -2.57 19.63
C GLU A 115 26.06 -3.26 18.86
N GLY A 116 24.96 -2.59 18.60
CA GLY A 116 23.88 -3.11 17.77
C GLY A 116 24.34 -3.38 16.34
N LYS A 117 25.24 -2.56 15.80
CA LYS A 117 25.84 -2.78 14.47
C LYS A 117 26.68 -4.07 14.44
N LYS A 118 27.40 -4.41 15.51
CA LYS A 118 28.16 -5.69 15.60
C LYS A 118 27.20 -6.88 15.53
N LEU A 119 26.11 -6.85 16.31
CA LEU A 119 25.10 -7.92 16.28
C LEU A 119 24.48 -8.06 14.88
N GLN A 120 24.21 -6.95 14.21
CA GLN A 120 23.69 -6.97 12.84
C GLN A 120 24.68 -7.58 11.84
N MET A 121 25.97 -7.29 11.98
CA MET A 121 27.02 -7.92 11.15
C MET A 121 27.08 -9.43 11.38
N GLU A 122 27.00 -9.89 12.62
CA GLU A 122 26.99 -11.31 12.96
C GLU A 122 25.79 -12.04 12.36
N ILE A 123 24.59 -11.43 12.38
CA ILE A 123 23.41 -11.95 11.68
C ILE A 123 23.68 -12.10 10.19
N ASN A 124 24.25 -11.08 9.55
CA ASN A 124 24.55 -11.10 8.13
C ASN A 124 25.55 -12.22 7.76
N ASP A 125 26.56 -12.44 8.61
CA ASP A 125 27.55 -13.50 8.41
C ASP A 125 26.89 -14.88 8.48
N TYR A 126 26.05 -15.15 9.48
CA TYR A 126 25.30 -16.41 9.56
C TYR A 126 24.30 -16.56 8.40
N ALA A 127 23.57 -15.51 8.05
CA ALA A 127 22.64 -15.54 6.93
C ALA A 127 23.37 -15.92 5.63
N LYS A 128 24.54 -15.33 5.37
CA LYS A 128 25.38 -15.66 4.21
C LYS A 128 25.91 -17.10 4.28
N GLN A 129 26.40 -17.54 5.45
CA GLN A 129 26.93 -18.89 5.66
C GLN A 129 25.91 -19.98 5.36
N TYR A 130 24.66 -19.78 5.77
CA TYR A 130 23.59 -20.79 5.65
C TYR A 130 22.63 -20.54 4.49
N GLY A 131 22.85 -19.50 3.67
CA GLY A 131 21.94 -19.15 2.56
C GLY A 131 20.56 -18.70 3.03
N ILE A 132 20.49 -18.04 4.18
CA ILE A 132 19.26 -17.50 4.76
C ILE A 132 18.94 -16.17 4.09
N ARG A 133 17.65 -15.93 3.80
CA ARG A 133 17.11 -14.61 3.52
C ARG A 133 16.35 -14.12 4.75
N PHE A 134 16.43 -12.83 5.07
CA PHE A 134 15.68 -12.30 6.20
C PHE A 134 15.13 -10.90 5.97
N LEU A 135 14.00 -10.62 6.62
CA LEU A 135 13.38 -9.29 6.74
C LEU A 135 13.78 -8.65 8.07
N GLY A 136 13.97 -7.36 8.06
CA GLY A 136 14.40 -6.62 9.24
C GLY A 136 15.94 -6.47 9.33
N PRO A 137 16.54 -6.50 10.55
CA PRO A 137 15.87 -6.48 11.86
C PRO A 137 15.05 -5.20 12.11
N ASN A 138 14.42 -5.10 13.29
CA ASN A 138 13.63 -3.94 13.68
C ASN A 138 12.45 -3.70 12.73
N CYS A 139 11.62 -4.72 12.49
CA CYS A 139 10.45 -4.66 11.62
C CYS A 139 9.19 -5.15 12.34
N LEU A 140 8.01 -4.92 11.77
CA LEU A 140 6.74 -5.44 12.29
C LEU A 140 6.41 -6.85 11.78
N GLY A 141 7.08 -7.32 10.74
CA GLY A 141 6.76 -8.59 10.10
C GLY A 141 6.08 -8.45 8.73
N VAL A 142 5.31 -9.45 8.38
CA VAL A 142 4.58 -9.55 7.11
C VAL A 142 3.11 -9.91 7.31
N MET A 143 2.29 -9.48 6.36
CA MET A 143 0.89 -9.84 6.24
C MET A 143 0.59 -10.21 4.79
N ASN A 144 -0.12 -11.32 4.59
CA ASN A 144 -0.68 -11.70 3.30
C ASN A 144 -2.17 -12.00 3.46
N ASN A 145 -3.00 -11.17 2.84
CA ASN A 145 -4.44 -11.28 2.97
C ASN A 145 -5.03 -12.45 2.17
N VAL A 146 -4.35 -12.89 1.11
CA VAL A 146 -4.81 -14.00 0.28
C VAL A 146 -4.67 -15.34 1.01
N SER A 147 -3.50 -15.59 1.63
CA SER A 147 -3.24 -16.80 2.42
C SER A 147 -3.71 -16.70 3.87
N ARG A 148 -4.22 -15.55 4.30
CA ARG A 148 -4.59 -15.25 5.69
C ARG A 148 -3.42 -15.47 6.69
N PHE A 149 -2.22 -15.12 6.27
CA PHE A 149 -1.03 -15.18 7.09
C PHE A 149 -0.62 -13.80 7.61
N CYS A 150 -0.30 -13.69 8.90
CA CYS A 150 0.25 -12.49 9.50
C CYS A 150 1.14 -12.84 10.69
N CYS A 151 2.34 -12.30 10.71
CA CYS A 151 3.24 -12.42 11.84
C CYS A 151 3.51 -11.06 12.52
N PHE A 152 2.69 -10.03 12.33
CA PHE A 152 2.86 -8.77 13.05
C PHE A 152 2.65 -8.97 14.56
N TYR A 153 3.62 -8.54 15.37
CA TYR A 153 3.53 -8.66 16.83
C TYR A 153 2.45 -7.76 17.46
N GLY A 154 1.93 -6.79 16.74
CA GLY A 154 0.82 -5.94 17.16
C GLY A 154 -0.55 -6.41 16.64
N ALA A 155 -0.67 -7.68 16.20
CA ALA A 155 -1.94 -8.20 15.71
C ALA A 155 -3.00 -8.22 16.83
N TYR A 156 -4.04 -7.42 16.68
CA TYR A 156 -5.18 -7.30 17.60
C TYR A 156 -6.50 -7.35 16.81
N ASP A 157 -7.64 -7.37 17.51
CA ASP A 157 -8.98 -7.54 16.90
C ASP A 157 -9.26 -6.61 15.70
N GLY A 158 -8.75 -5.39 15.73
CA GLY A 158 -8.85 -4.44 14.61
C GLY A 158 -8.17 -4.93 13.32
N MET A 159 -7.06 -5.66 13.44
CA MET A 159 -6.35 -6.22 12.28
C MET A 159 -7.14 -7.32 11.57
N VAL A 160 -7.96 -8.06 12.28
CA VAL A 160 -8.81 -9.11 11.71
C VAL A 160 -9.74 -8.54 10.63
N ASN A 161 -10.24 -7.31 10.85
CA ASN A 161 -11.11 -6.65 9.88
C ASN A 161 -10.41 -6.36 8.55
N ALA A 162 -9.08 -6.13 8.54
CA ALA A 162 -8.32 -5.95 7.32
C ALA A 162 -8.20 -7.24 6.48
N PHE A 163 -8.30 -8.42 7.11
CA PHE A 163 -8.34 -9.70 6.41
C PHE A 163 -9.71 -10.04 5.80
N ASN A 164 -10.74 -9.25 6.10
CA ASN A 164 -12.08 -9.49 5.56
C ASN A 164 -12.20 -9.07 4.09
N LYS A 165 -11.20 -8.37 3.54
CA LYS A 165 -11.22 -7.93 2.15
C LYS A 165 -9.83 -8.01 1.51
N ALA A 166 -9.60 -9.06 0.74
CA ALA A 166 -8.45 -9.12 -0.16
C ALA A 166 -8.58 -8.04 -1.25
N GLY A 167 -7.46 -7.40 -1.59
CA GLY A 167 -7.42 -6.33 -2.59
C GLY A 167 -6.17 -6.36 -3.46
N GLY A 168 -6.01 -5.35 -4.30
CA GLY A 168 -4.94 -5.27 -5.28
C GLY A 168 -3.67 -4.54 -4.81
N VAL A 169 -3.64 -3.97 -3.59
CA VAL A 169 -2.53 -3.11 -3.15
C VAL A 169 -1.58 -3.85 -2.23
N SER A 170 -0.28 -3.84 -2.57
CA SER A 170 0.77 -4.31 -1.67
C SER A 170 1.60 -3.16 -1.12
N TYR A 171 1.87 -3.21 0.19
CA TYR A 171 2.57 -2.16 0.93
C TYR A 171 3.95 -2.61 1.37
N VAL A 172 4.96 -1.76 1.16
CA VAL A 172 6.31 -1.89 1.72
C VAL A 172 6.56 -0.75 2.68
N ILE A 173 6.74 -1.02 3.95
CA ILE A 173 6.80 0.00 5.00
C ILE A 173 8.12 -0.12 5.76
N GLN A 174 8.93 0.93 5.73
CA GLN A 174 10.20 0.93 6.46
C GLN A 174 10.00 1.19 7.97
N SER A 175 9.06 2.06 8.34
CA SER A 175 8.78 2.41 9.75
C SER A 175 7.59 1.62 10.31
N GLY A 176 7.79 0.99 11.48
CA GLY A 176 6.70 0.30 12.18
C GLY A 176 5.54 1.22 12.54
N GLY A 177 5.83 2.41 13.09
CA GLY A 177 4.79 3.39 13.47
C GLY A 177 3.95 3.86 12.28
N VAL A 178 4.58 4.10 11.12
CA VAL A 178 3.84 4.44 9.88
C VAL A 178 3.02 3.26 9.40
N GLY A 179 3.52 2.03 9.57
CA GLY A 179 2.77 0.81 9.25
C GLY A 179 1.45 0.71 10.02
N VAL A 180 1.48 0.98 11.31
CA VAL A 180 0.26 1.00 12.16
C VAL A 180 -0.72 2.08 11.69
N VAL A 181 -0.25 3.30 11.40
CA VAL A 181 -1.11 4.41 10.92
C VAL A 181 -1.78 4.06 9.59
N ILE A 182 -1.02 3.49 8.64
CA ILE A 182 -1.58 3.07 7.34
C ILE A 182 -2.63 1.98 7.58
N PHE A 183 -2.32 1.02 8.42
CA PHE A 183 -3.20 -0.09 8.73
C PHE A 183 -4.55 0.39 9.30
N GLU A 184 -4.52 1.26 10.30
CA GLU A 184 -5.73 1.86 10.88
C GLU A 184 -6.53 2.69 9.86
N SER A 185 -5.84 3.45 9.02
CA SER A 185 -6.48 4.24 7.96
C SER A 185 -7.19 3.36 6.93
N LEU A 186 -6.62 2.20 6.59
CA LEU A 186 -7.20 1.25 5.64
C LEU A 186 -8.46 0.55 6.19
N MET A 187 -8.60 0.41 7.52
CA MET A 187 -9.81 -0.13 8.14
C MET A 187 -11.04 0.77 7.88
N ASP A 188 -10.84 2.06 7.72
CA ASP A 188 -11.92 3.01 7.43
C ASP A 188 -12.21 3.18 5.93
N ASP A 189 -11.28 2.79 5.07
CA ASP A 189 -11.40 3.01 3.61
C ASP A 189 -11.88 1.79 2.83
N MET A 190 -12.01 0.63 3.44
CA MET A 190 -12.39 -0.64 2.76
C MET A 190 -11.53 -0.96 1.52
N GLN A 191 -10.39 -0.30 1.37
CA GLN A 191 -9.42 -0.67 0.35
C GLN A 191 -8.79 -2.01 0.72
N GLY A 192 -8.99 -3.01 -0.11
CA GLY A 192 -8.44 -4.34 0.14
C GLY A 192 -6.90 -4.34 0.05
N ILE A 193 -6.26 -4.90 1.06
CA ILE A 193 -4.82 -5.16 1.08
C ILE A 193 -4.56 -6.49 0.39
N ASN A 194 -3.56 -6.55 -0.49
CA ASN A 194 -3.02 -7.81 -0.97
C ASN A 194 -1.97 -8.34 0.03
N LYS A 195 -0.87 -7.62 0.17
CA LYS A 195 0.20 -7.93 1.11
C LYS A 195 0.69 -6.65 1.80
N MET A 196 1.23 -6.79 3.00
CA MET A 196 1.95 -5.72 3.68
C MET A 196 3.22 -6.27 4.29
N VAL A 197 4.32 -5.57 4.13
CA VAL A 197 5.62 -5.97 4.67
C VAL A 197 6.32 -4.79 5.30
N SER A 198 6.75 -4.98 6.55
CA SER A 198 7.65 -4.05 7.23
C SER A 198 9.08 -4.51 7.05
N ILE A 199 9.95 -3.63 6.55
CA ILE A 199 11.32 -3.99 6.18
C ILE A 199 12.38 -3.54 7.21
N GLY A 200 12.02 -2.69 8.17
CA GLY A 200 12.92 -2.24 9.23
C GLY A 200 14.28 -1.71 8.73
N ASN A 201 15.38 -2.27 9.27
CA ASN A 201 16.74 -1.88 8.88
C ASN A 201 17.14 -2.37 7.47
N LYS A 202 16.38 -3.29 6.87
CA LYS A 202 16.54 -3.82 5.50
C LYS A 202 17.99 -4.17 5.10
N THR A 203 18.62 -4.98 5.91
CA THR A 203 20.03 -5.34 5.73
C THR A 203 20.28 -6.51 4.79
N ASP A 204 19.23 -7.31 4.48
CA ASP A 204 19.23 -8.33 3.45
C ASP A 204 18.14 -8.05 2.41
N VAL A 205 16.88 -8.36 2.72
CA VAL A 205 15.76 -8.07 1.81
C VAL A 205 15.45 -6.58 1.85
N ASP A 206 15.56 -5.92 0.70
CA ASP A 206 15.32 -4.48 0.54
C ASP A 206 14.04 -4.18 -0.29
N GLU A 207 13.73 -2.91 -0.46
CA GLU A 207 12.59 -2.42 -1.23
C GLU A 207 12.63 -2.86 -2.70
N ALA A 208 13.81 -3.07 -3.28
CA ALA A 208 13.92 -3.48 -4.67
C ALA A 208 13.67 -4.99 -4.84
N ASP A 209 14.08 -5.83 -3.89
CA ASP A 209 13.76 -7.26 -3.89
C ASP A 209 12.24 -7.48 -3.81
N LEU A 210 11.56 -6.75 -2.93
CA LEU A 210 10.11 -6.81 -2.78
C LEU A 210 9.36 -6.28 -4.01
N LEU A 211 9.89 -5.22 -4.63
CA LEU A 211 9.34 -4.69 -5.86
C LEU A 211 9.39 -5.72 -7.00
N ASP A 212 10.50 -6.46 -7.12
CA ASP A 212 10.64 -7.53 -8.11
C ASP A 212 9.70 -8.71 -7.82
N TYR A 213 9.54 -9.08 -6.55
CA TYR A 213 8.59 -10.10 -6.10
C TYR A 213 7.14 -9.71 -6.41
N PHE A 214 6.71 -8.49 -6.02
CA PHE A 214 5.35 -8.00 -6.28
C PHE A 214 5.05 -7.77 -7.77
N ASN A 215 6.07 -7.64 -8.61
CA ASN A 215 5.87 -7.59 -10.05
C ASN A 215 5.31 -8.90 -10.62
N SER A 216 5.64 -10.02 -10.00
CA SER A 216 5.29 -11.37 -10.49
C SER A 216 4.06 -11.99 -9.81
N ASP A 217 3.55 -11.40 -8.74
CA ASP A 217 2.37 -11.89 -8.02
C ASP A 217 1.06 -11.20 -8.46
N ASN A 218 -0.01 -11.37 -7.69
CA ASN A 218 -1.34 -10.78 -7.95
C ASN A 218 -1.48 -9.31 -7.51
N THR A 219 -0.41 -8.65 -7.09
CA THR A 219 -0.41 -7.20 -6.78
C THR A 219 -0.79 -6.39 -8.01
N GLN A 220 -1.65 -5.40 -7.85
CA GLN A 220 -2.03 -4.45 -8.89
C GLN A 220 -1.30 -3.11 -8.74
N VAL A 221 -1.14 -2.64 -7.51
CA VAL A 221 -0.45 -1.38 -7.16
C VAL A 221 0.52 -1.65 -6.02
N ILE A 222 1.73 -1.08 -6.09
CA ILE A 222 2.75 -1.18 -5.06
C ILE A 222 2.91 0.19 -4.42
N SER A 223 2.61 0.31 -3.11
CA SER A 223 2.72 1.55 -2.34
C SER A 223 3.78 1.43 -1.26
N MET A 224 4.76 2.35 -1.22
CA MET A 224 5.92 2.25 -0.36
C MET A 224 6.11 3.49 0.52
N TYR A 225 6.38 3.27 1.81
CA TYR A 225 6.97 4.26 2.70
C TYR A 225 8.45 3.96 2.92
N LEU A 226 9.31 4.90 2.58
CA LEU A 226 10.76 4.77 2.73
C LEU A 226 11.35 5.97 3.47
N GLU A 227 12.33 5.72 4.33
CA GLU A 227 13.15 6.73 5.00
C GLU A 227 14.48 6.95 4.25
N ASN A 228 15.02 5.88 3.69
CA ASN A 228 16.18 5.89 2.81
C ASN A 228 16.01 4.84 1.70
N VAL A 229 16.93 4.80 0.76
CA VAL A 229 17.01 3.79 -0.28
C VAL A 229 18.29 3.00 -0.10
N ALA A 230 18.20 1.68 0.00
CA ALA A 230 19.36 0.81 0.22
C ALA A 230 20.33 0.86 -0.99
N ASN A 231 19.78 0.70 -2.19
CA ASN A 231 20.55 0.76 -3.43
C ASN A 231 19.72 1.41 -4.55
N GLY A 232 19.96 2.70 -4.82
CA GLY A 232 19.21 3.47 -5.81
C GLY A 232 19.31 2.92 -7.23
N ILE A 233 20.47 2.38 -7.61
CA ILE A 233 20.67 1.78 -8.95
C ILE A 233 19.86 0.50 -9.07
N LYS A 234 19.88 -0.37 -8.06
CA LYS A 234 19.08 -1.61 -8.01
C LYS A 234 17.60 -1.27 -8.10
N LEU A 235 17.12 -0.34 -7.25
CA LEU A 235 15.72 0.09 -7.23
C LEU A 235 15.28 0.64 -8.60
N MET A 236 16.07 1.52 -9.21
CA MET A 236 15.77 2.08 -10.53
C MET A 236 15.70 1.00 -11.61
N ASN A 237 16.65 0.06 -11.62
CA ASN A 237 16.69 -1.01 -12.63
C ASN A 237 15.51 -1.97 -12.47
N VAL A 238 15.11 -2.28 -11.25
CA VAL A 238 13.92 -3.10 -10.99
C VAL A 238 12.64 -2.34 -11.39
N ALA A 239 12.48 -1.09 -10.93
CA ALA A 239 11.30 -0.28 -11.24
C ALA A 239 11.06 -0.11 -12.75
N ARG A 240 12.12 0.04 -13.53
CA ARG A 240 12.02 0.10 -15.00
C ARG A 240 11.45 -1.17 -15.63
N ARG A 241 11.55 -2.33 -14.99
CA ARG A 241 10.97 -3.60 -15.50
C ARG A 241 9.52 -3.78 -15.09
N VAL A 242 9.13 -3.19 -13.97
CA VAL A 242 7.77 -3.29 -13.43
C VAL A 242 6.78 -2.49 -14.30
N ARG A 243 5.64 -3.09 -14.62
CA ARG A 243 4.55 -2.43 -15.36
C ARG A 243 3.43 -1.93 -14.42
N LYS A 244 3.37 -2.48 -13.21
CA LYS A 244 2.41 -2.09 -12.18
C LYS A 244 2.74 -0.69 -11.67
N PRO A 245 1.76 0.13 -11.27
CA PRO A 245 2.00 1.41 -10.63
C PRO A 245 2.86 1.24 -9.37
N ILE A 246 3.90 2.05 -9.26
CA ILE A 246 4.78 2.13 -8.09
C ILE A 246 4.63 3.51 -7.48
N MET A 247 4.21 3.58 -6.25
CA MET A 247 3.97 4.81 -5.50
C MET A 247 4.92 4.86 -4.30
N ILE A 248 5.67 5.94 -4.13
CA ILE A 248 6.63 6.05 -3.02
C ILE A 248 6.47 7.39 -2.30
N PHE A 249 6.17 7.33 -1.00
CA PHE A 249 6.40 8.43 -0.08
C PHE A 249 7.76 8.22 0.61
N LYS A 250 8.67 9.18 0.45
CA LYS A 250 9.97 9.17 1.12
C LYS A 250 10.07 10.33 2.10
N SER A 251 10.37 10.04 3.38
CA SER A 251 10.69 11.05 4.38
C SER A 251 12.11 11.61 4.21
N GLY A 252 12.51 12.59 5.01
CA GLY A 252 13.84 13.21 4.92
C GLY A 252 14.06 13.99 3.63
N ARG A 253 13.08 14.80 3.20
CA ARG A 253 13.10 15.59 1.96
C ARG A 253 13.80 16.94 2.10
N THR A 254 13.80 17.48 3.30
CA THR A 254 14.42 18.77 3.64
C THR A 254 15.66 18.53 4.50
N GLU A 255 16.50 19.53 4.67
CA GLU A 255 17.67 19.45 5.54
C GLU A 255 17.29 19.05 6.98
N ALA A 256 16.26 19.70 7.54
CA ALA A 256 15.74 19.36 8.86
C ALA A 256 15.17 17.93 8.93
N GLY A 257 14.39 17.53 7.92
CA GLY A 257 13.86 16.18 7.84
C GLY A 257 14.95 15.13 7.68
N THR A 258 16.01 15.44 6.93
CA THR A 258 17.19 14.59 6.75
C THR A 258 17.95 14.41 8.08
N ALA A 259 18.17 15.51 8.83
CA ALA A 259 18.81 15.45 10.15
C ALA A 259 17.99 14.60 11.14
N ALA A 260 16.66 14.74 11.14
CA ALA A 260 15.78 13.91 11.96
C ALA A 260 15.81 12.42 11.53
N ALA A 261 15.80 12.12 10.25
CA ALA A 261 15.89 10.73 9.75
C ALA A 261 17.23 10.06 10.10
N LEU A 262 18.34 10.80 10.02
CA LEU A 262 19.68 10.29 10.40
C LEU A 262 19.79 9.93 11.89
N SER A 263 19.06 10.63 12.76
CA SER A 263 19.04 10.31 14.20
C SER A 263 18.19 9.05 14.49
N HIS A 264 17.32 8.64 13.57
CA HIS A 264 16.39 7.52 13.72
C HIS A 264 16.85 6.24 13.01
N THR A 265 17.60 6.38 11.91
CA THR A 265 18.06 5.25 11.11
C THR A 265 19.57 5.37 10.87
N ALA A 266 20.31 4.27 10.98
CA ALA A 266 21.72 4.23 10.63
C ALA A 266 21.99 4.37 9.10
N GLY A 267 20.96 4.69 8.31
CA GLY A 267 21.05 4.82 6.87
C GLY A 267 21.66 6.14 6.43
N MET A 268 22.40 6.13 5.30
CA MET A 268 22.89 7.35 4.68
C MET A 268 21.73 8.20 4.15
N ALA A 269 21.80 9.52 4.38
CA ALA A 269 20.86 10.46 3.80
C ALA A 269 20.98 10.46 2.26
N ASN A 270 19.87 10.21 1.58
CA ASN A 270 19.83 10.29 0.13
C ASN A 270 19.44 11.72 -0.29
N ASN A 271 20.13 12.28 -1.28
CA ASN A 271 19.76 13.55 -1.88
C ASN A 271 18.38 13.46 -2.54
N ASP A 272 17.41 14.27 -2.08
CA ASP A 272 16.02 14.19 -2.52
C ASP A 272 15.84 14.59 -3.99
N VAL A 273 16.66 15.50 -4.52
CA VAL A 273 16.63 15.89 -5.94
C VAL A 273 17.06 14.72 -6.83
N VAL A 274 18.09 13.98 -6.42
CA VAL A 274 18.55 12.76 -7.12
C VAL A 274 17.47 11.70 -7.07
N PHE A 275 16.87 11.47 -5.90
CA PHE A 275 15.80 10.50 -5.73
C PHE A 275 14.57 10.86 -6.59
N ASP A 276 14.16 12.11 -6.62
CA ASP A 276 13.05 12.59 -7.45
C ASP A 276 13.34 12.40 -8.95
N SER A 277 14.58 12.67 -9.38
CA SER A 277 15.01 12.44 -10.76
C SER A 277 15.00 10.94 -11.13
N MET A 278 15.42 10.08 -10.21
CA MET A 278 15.34 8.62 -10.35
C MET A 278 13.87 8.18 -10.50
N CYS A 279 12.97 8.67 -9.64
CA CYS A 279 11.55 8.35 -9.71
C CYS A 279 10.95 8.69 -11.07
N ARG A 280 11.20 9.90 -11.58
CA ARG A 280 10.74 10.32 -12.93
C ARG A 280 11.27 9.42 -14.04
N GLN A 281 12.53 9.00 -13.97
CA GLN A 281 13.14 8.14 -14.99
C GLN A 281 12.64 6.69 -14.91
N ALA A 282 12.28 6.22 -13.74
CA ALA A 282 11.83 4.85 -13.50
C ALA A 282 10.30 4.69 -13.51
N GLY A 283 9.54 5.78 -13.69
CA GLY A 283 8.08 5.76 -13.66
C GLY A 283 7.50 5.53 -12.27
N ILE A 284 8.25 5.91 -11.24
CA ILE A 284 7.79 5.86 -9.86
C ILE A 284 7.02 7.14 -9.56
N ILE A 285 5.81 6.98 -9.06
CA ILE A 285 4.95 8.09 -8.63
C ILE A 285 5.40 8.57 -7.25
N ARG A 286 5.89 9.81 -7.17
CA ARG A 286 6.26 10.46 -5.90
C ARG A 286 5.00 10.92 -5.18
N LEU A 287 4.79 10.41 -3.96
CA LEU A 287 3.73 10.84 -3.07
C LEU A 287 4.16 12.07 -2.26
N LYS A 288 3.19 12.94 -1.94
CA LYS A 288 3.42 14.22 -1.26
C LYS A 288 3.10 14.17 0.23
N SER A 289 2.19 13.27 0.63
CA SER A 289 1.75 13.06 2.02
C SER A 289 1.63 11.58 2.36
N ILE A 290 1.57 11.28 3.66
CA ILE A 290 1.33 9.91 4.15
C ILE A 290 -0.08 9.44 3.74
N SER A 291 -1.07 10.33 3.71
CA SER A 291 -2.44 9.98 3.29
C SER A 291 -2.49 9.45 1.86
N GLU A 292 -1.68 9.99 0.96
CA GLU A 292 -1.60 9.52 -0.42
C GLU A 292 -1.16 8.04 -0.55
N LEU A 293 -0.46 7.48 0.46
CA LEU A 293 -0.07 6.06 0.46
C LEU A 293 -1.27 5.11 0.42
N TYR A 294 -2.36 5.48 1.07
CA TYR A 294 -3.54 4.63 1.20
C TYR A 294 -4.77 5.15 0.44
N SER A 295 -4.84 6.45 0.14
CA SER A 295 -6.01 7.02 -0.54
C SER A 295 -5.92 6.95 -2.07
N LEU A 296 -4.74 7.21 -2.66
CA LEU A 296 -4.60 7.23 -4.12
C LEU A 296 -4.59 5.85 -4.80
N PRO A 297 -4.08 4.76 -4.20
CA PRO A 297 -4.07 3.45 -4.86
C PRO A 297 -5.44 3.01 -5.37
N LYS A 298 -6.53 3.34 -4.67
CA LYS A 298 -7.89 2.98 -5.09
C LYS A 298 -8.29 3.52 -6.47
N MET A 299 -7.74 4.66 -6.89
CA MET A 299 -7.93 5.17 -8.24
C MET A 299 -7.37 4.23 -9.29
N LEU A 300 -6.22 3.62 -9.00
CA LEU A 300 -5.49 2.75 -9.92
C LEU A 300 -5.97 1.29 -9.89
N THR A 301 -6.68 0.87 -8.82
CA THR A 301 -7.26 -0.47 -8.71
C THR A 301 -8.71 -0.53 -9.19
N GLU A 302 -9.48 0.55 -9.03
CA GLU A 302 -10.92 0.54 -9.26
C GLU A 302 -11.34 1.16 -10.58
N MET A 303 -10.48 2.02 -11.17
CA MET A 303 -10.79 2.79 -12.37
C MET A 303 -9.83 2.48 -13.53
N PRO A 304 -10.27 2.63 -14.77
CA PRO A 304 -9.36 2.65 -15.91
C PRO A 304 -8.36 3.81 -15.80
N LEU A 305 -7.20 3.68 -16.47
CA LEU A 305 -6.21 4.76 -16.47
C LEU A 305 -6.69 5.96 -17.29
N LEU A 306 -6.40 7.15 -16.78
CA LEU A 306 -6.68 8.41 -17.48
C LEU A 306 -5.75 8.54 -18.71
N ARG A 307 -6.33 8.49 -19.92
CA ARG A 307 -5.56 8.43 -21.17
C ARG A 307 -5.19 9.78 -21.77
N GLY A 308 -5.70 10.86 -21.22
CA GLY A 308 -5.41 12.25 -21.57
C GLY A 308 -5.64 13.16 -20.37
N ASN A 309 -5.43 14.46 -20.54
CA ASN A 309 -5.59 15.43 -19.45
C ASN A 309 -6.86 16.27 -19.52
N ARG A 310 -7.82 15.93 -20.41
CA ARG A 310 -9.05 16.67 -20.67
C ARG A 310 -10.17 16.18 -19.78
N ILE A 311 -10.51 16.95 -18.74
CA ILE A 311 -11.43 16.54 -17.68
C ILE A 311 -12.75 17.30 -17.78
N ALA A 312 -13.87 16.59 -17.67
CA ALA A 312 -15.13 17.20 -17.33
C ALA A 312 -15.29 17.29 -15.81
N ALA A 313 -15.63 18.46 -15.31
CA ALA A 313 -16.02 18.66 -13.93
C ALA A 313 -17.54 18.71 -13.84
N PHE A 314 -18.09 17.92 -12.91
CA PHE A 314 -19.53 17.79 -12.71
C PHE A 314 -19.88 18.03 -11.24
N THR A 315 -20.77 18.96 -10.96
CA THR A 315 -21.09 19.38 -9.60
C THR A 315 -22.57 19.71 -9.42
N ASN A 316 -23.03 19.67 -8.18
CA ASN A 316 -24.33 20.23 -7.77
C ASN A 316 -24.17 21.58 -7.02
N SER A 317 -23.03 22.23 -7.14
CA SER A 317 -22.73 23.52 -6.52
C SER A 317 -21.75 24.34 -7.37
N GLY A 318 -22.21 25.46 -7.91
CA GLY A 318 -21.39 26.32 -8.79
C GLY A 318 -20.06 26.78 -8.18
N ALA A 319 -20.00 26.98 -6.87
CA ALA A 319 -18.76 27.34 -6.18
C ALA A 319 -17.68 26.22 -6.32
N PHE A 320 -18.05 24.95 -6.18
CA PHE A 320 -17.12 23.85 -6.40
C PHE A 320 -16.67 23.74 -7.85
N GLY A 321 -17.51 24.15 -8.79
CA GLY A 321 -17.15 24.22 -10.20
C GLY A 321 -15.96 25.16 -10.44
N SER A 322 -15.99 26.40 -9.93
CA SER A 322 -14.89 27.34 -10.09
C SER A 322 -13.63 26.93 -9.32
N ILE A 323 -13.78 26.50 -8.06
CA ILE A 323 -12.65 26.01 -7.24
C ILE A 323 -11.94 24.83 -7.91
N SER A 324 -12.71 23.87 -8.44
CA SER A 324 -12.12 22.72 -9.12
C SER A 324 -11.41 23.08 -10.41
N ALA A 325 -11.89 24.10 -11.13
CA ALA A 325 -11.25 24.58 -12.34
C ALA A 325 -9.84 25.12 -12.07
N ASP A 326 -9.68 25.90 -10.98
CA ASP A 326 -8.37 26.44 -10.55
C ASP A 326 -7.44 25.30 -10.18
N ILE A 327 -7.85 24.39 -9.28
CA ILE A 327 -7.04 23.25 -8.81
C ILE A 327 -6.61 22.33 -9.97
N MET A 328 -7.54 22.00 -10.88
CA MET A 328 -7.23 21.16 -12.05
C MET A 328 -6.23 21.83 -12.98
N THR A 329 -6.39 23.11 -13.23
CA THR A 329 -5.49 23.88 -14.11
C THR A 329 -4.08 23.97 -13.52
N GLU A 330 -3.96 24.26 -12.22
CA GLU A 330 -2.67 24.26 -11.50
C GLU A 330 -2.01 22.89 -11.49
N ALA A 331 -2.80 21.82 -11.47
CA ALA A 331 -2.32 20.44 -11.53
C ALA A 331 -1.95 19.96 -12.96
N GLY A 332 -2.12 20.80 -13.98
CA GLY A 332 -1.78 20.51 -15.40
C GLY A 332 -2.85 19.71 -16.14
N LEU A 333 -4.07 19.62 -15.58
CA LEU A 333 -5.25 19.11 -16.28
C LEU A 333 -5.91 20.24 -17.08
N THR A 334 -6.70 19.88 -18.09
CA THR A 334 -7.43 20.84 -18.91
C THR A 334 -8.93 20.63 -18.80
N ILE A 335 -9.69 21.71 -18.89
CA ILE A 335 -11.15 21.72 -18.83
C ILE A 335 -11.65 22.19 -20.19
N PRO A 336 -11.83 21.26 -21.15
CA PRO A 336 -12.22 21.63 -22.51
C PRO A 336 -13.64 22.15 -22.56
N ARG A 337 -13.91 23.03 -23.51
CA ARG A 337 -15.29 23.35 -23.88
C ARG A 337 -15.90 22.15 -24.60
N PHE A 338 -17.16 21.84 -24.32
CA PHE A 338 -17.84 20.81 -25.06
C PHE A 338 -18.05 21.20 -26.54
N SER A 339 -17.95 20.21 -27.39
CA SER A 339 -18.25 20.36 -28.82
C SER A 339 -19.68 20.82 -29.07
N PRO A 340 -20.00 21.43 -30.21
CA PRO A 340 -21.36 21.79 -30.55
C PRO A 340 -22.34 20.61 -30.46
N GLU A 341 -21.92 19.41 -30.88
CA GLU A 341 -22.68 18.17 -30.82
C GLU A 341 -22.99 17.76 -29.37
N THR A 342 -21.96 17.74 -28.52
CA THR A 342 -22.12 17.42 -27.10
C THR A 342 -23.02 18.43 -26.39
N ARG A 343 -22.85 19.73 -26.68
CA ARG A 343 -23.69 20.78 -26.11
C ARG A 343 -25.13 20.65 -26.54
N GLU A 344 -25.39 20.30 -27.80
CA GLU A 344 -26.75 20.06 -28.28
C GLU A 344 -27.43 18.92 -27.51
N LYS A 345 -26.71 17.80 -27.30
CA LYS A 345 -27.22 16.67 -26.50
C LYS A 345 -27.53 17.09 -25.06
N LEU A 346 -26.59 17.79 -24.41
CA LEU A 346 -26.74 18.27 -23.03
C LEU A 346 -27.94 19.26 -22.91
N SER A 347 -28.16 20.13 -23.89
CA SER A 347 -29.23 21.12 -23.86
C SER A 347 -30.66 20.53 -23.91
N LYS A 348 -30.81 19.28 -24.34
CA LYS A 348 -32.07 18.55 -24.34
C LYS A 348 -32.52 18.11 -22.95
N ILE A 349 -31.59 18.07 -21.99
CA ILE A 349 -31.85 17.70 -20.60
C ILE A 349 -32.26 18.96 -19.83
N LYS A 350 -33.49 18.94 -19.29
CA LYS A 350 -34.07 20.07 -18.57
C LYS A 350 -33.69 20.04 -17.08
N GLY A 351 -33.72 21.21 -16.43
CA GLY A 351 -33.49 21.32 -14.98
C GLY A 351 -32.03 21.41 -14.58
N VAL A 352 -31.16 21.78 -15.51
CA VAL A 352 -29.71 21.96 -15.28
C VAL A 352 -29.41 23.47 -15.23
N PHE A 353 -28.59 23.88 -14.27
CA PHE A 353 -28.24 25.31 -14.09
C PHE A 353 -27.22 25.77 -15.12
N ASN A 354 -26.21 24.96 -15.39
CA ASN A 354 -25.17 25.25 -16.36
C ASN A 354 -24.66 23.98 -17.03
N ILE A 355 -24.77 23.90 -18.36
CA ILE A 355 -24.30 22.76 -19.17
C ILE A 355 -22.90 22.98 -19.75
N ASN A 356 -22.20 24.08 -19.45
CA ASN A 356 -20.82 24.25 -19.83
C ASN A 356 -19.91 23.50 -18.82
N ASN A 357 -18.70 23.15 -19.25
CA ASN A 357 -17.71 22.55 -18.38
C ASN A 357 -17.00 23.64 -17.55
N PRO A 358 -17.06 23.64 -16.21
CA PRO A 358 -17.75 22.71 -15.30
C PRO A 358 -19.29 22.73 -15.40
N VAL A 359 -19.88 21.53 -15.38
CA VAL A 359 -21.34 21.36 -15.41
C VAL A 359 -21.92 21.51 -14.01
N ASP A 360 -22.86 22.45 -13.85
CA ASP A 360 -23.61 22.63 -12.60
C ASP A 360 -25.05 22.23 -12.78
N ILE A 361 -25.43 21.13 -12.13
CA ILE A 361 -26.79 20.58 -12.25
C ILE A 361 -27.76 21.13 -11.21
N GLY A 362 -27.25 21.80 -10.15
CA GLY A 362 -28.11 22.16 -9.02
C GLY A 362 -28.73 20.93 -8.32
N PRO A 363 -29.88 21.12 -7.63
CA PRO A 363 -30.63 20.01 -7.06
C PRO A 363 -31.43 19.28 -8.15
N ALA A 364 -30.95 18.09 -8.55
CA ALA A 364 -31.56 17.30 -9.62
C ALA A 364 -32.02 15.91 -9.19
N LEU A 365 -32.86 15.26 -9.97
CA LEU A 365 -33.26 13.86 -9.78
C LEU A 365 -32.15 12.91 -10.25
N PRO A 366 -32.09 11.65 -9.72
CA PRO A 366 -31.05 10.68 -10.08
C PRO A 366 -30.86 10.49 -11.59
N GLN A 367 -31.94 10.42 -12.33
CA GLN A 367 -31.90 10.19 -13.79
C GLN A 367 -31.20 11.34 -14.53
N VAL A 368 -31.38 12.58 -14.10
CA VAL A 368 -30.69 13.75 -14.68
C VAL A 368 -29.18 13.65 -14.51
N TYR A 369 -28.71 13.19 -13.36
CA TYR A 369 -27.28 12.90 -13.15
C TYR A 369 -26.76 11.90 -14.17
N LEU A 370 -27.46 10.76 -14.31
CA LEU A 370 -26.99 9.66 -15.14
C LEU A 370 -27.04 10.05 -16.64
N ASP A 371 -28.10 10.69 -17.11
CA ASP A 371 -28.22 11.11 -18.50
C ASP A 371 -27.12 12.10 -18.91
N LEU A 372 -26.82 13.08 -18.05
CA LEU A 372 -25.74 14.06 -18.30
C LEU A 372 -24.35 13.39 -18.29
N ILE A 373 -24.08 12.56 -17.32
CA ILE A 373 -22.77 11.88 -17.19
C ILE A 373 -22.55 10.91 -18.35
N ASP A 374 -23.59 10.23 -18.82
CA ASP A 374 -23.52 9.36 -19.99
C ASP A 374 -23.08 10.13 -21.24
N ILE A 375 -23.73 11.27 -21.51
CA ILE A 375 -23.38 12.15 -22.63
C ILE A 375 -21.92 12.66 -22.49
N ILE A 376 -21.51 13.05 -21.28
CA ILE A 376 -20.18 13.57 -21.01
C ILE A 376 -19.12 12.48 -21.20
N LEU A 377 -19.34 11.28 -20.69
CA LEU A 377 -18.40 10.17 -20.83
C LEU A 377 -18.34 9.67 -22.29
N ALA A 378 -19.42 9.76 -23.05
CA ALA A 378 -19.42 9.45 -24.48
C ALA A 378 -18.65 10.49 -25.32
N ALA A 379 -18.47 11.73 -24.83
CA ALA A 379 -17.87 12.83 -25.59
C ALA A 379 -16.38 12.58 -25.91
N PRO A 380 -15.94 12.66 -27.18
CA PRO A 380 -14.54 12.36 -27.55
C PRO A 380 -13.54 13.41 -27.09
N GLU A 381 -13.99 14.61 -26.75
CA GLU A 381 -13.18 15.68 -26.18
C GLU A 381 -12.88 15.52 -24.69
N ILE A 382 -13.45 14.50 -24.01
CA ILE A 382 -13.29 14.25 -22.58
C ILE A 382 -12.51 12.94 -22.37
N ASP A 383 -11.52 12.95 -21.48
CA ASP A 383 -10.71 11.80 -21.14
C ASP A 383 -11.06 11.21 -19.74
N GLY A 384 -11.69 12.00 -18.88
CA GLY A 384 -12.09 11.59 -17.53
C GLY A 384 -13.04 12.58 -16.86
N LEU A 385 -13.52 12.21 -15.68
CA LEU A 385 -14.52 12.94 -14.91
C LEU A 385 -14.02 13.30 -13.52
N LEU A 386 -14.26 14.53 -13.07
CA LEU A 386 -14.24 14.92 -11.66
C LEU A 386 -15.69 15.10 -11.20
N LEU A 387 -16.18 14.17 -10.38
CA LEU A 387 -17.53 14.22 -9.83
C LEU A 387 -17.51 14.82 -8.43
N MET A 388 -18.18 15.93 -8.24
CA MET A 388 -18.31 16.65 -6.98
C MET A 388 -19.79 16.72 -6.59
N SER A 389 -20.22 15.89 -5.64
CA SER A 389 -21.62 15.86 -5.21
C SER A 389 -21.73 15.52 -3.74
N SER A 390 -22.44 16.36 -3.00
CA SER A 390 -22.78 16.04 -1.61
C SER A 390 -23.77 14.88 -1.55
N ILE A 391 -23.50 13.92 -0.67
CA ILE A 391 -24.37 12.78 -0.37
C ILE A 391 -25.44 13.23 0.64
N TRP A 392 -26.32 14.11 0.23
CA TRP A 392 -27.40 14.61 1.08
C TRP A 392 -28.64 13.68 1.10
N ARG A 393 -28.71 12.74 0.15
CA ARG A 393 -29.69 11.64 0.11
C ARG A 393 -29.00 10.35 -0.34
N ASP A 394 -29.53 9.21 0.09
CA ASP A 394 -28.92 7.89 -0.17
C ASP A 394 -28.91 7.52 -1.66
N PHE A 395 -29.84 8.02 -2.46
CA PHE A 395 -29.84 7.77 -3.90
C PHE A 395 -28.57 8.27 -4.62
N ILE A 396 -27.86 9.26 -4.06
CA ILE A 396 -26.59 9.73 -4.62
C ILE A 396 -25.54 8.60 -4.62
N ILE A 397 -25.60 7.71 -3.63
CA ILE A 397 -24.72 6.55 -3.58
C ILE A 397 -24.98 5.61 -4.75
N ASP A 398 -26.24 5.40 -5.10
CA ASP A 398 -26.62 4.57 -6.25
C ASP A 398 -26.23 5.24 -7.56
N VAL A 399 -26.38 6.55 -7.68
CA VAL A 399 -25.84 7.33 -8.82
C VAL A 399 -24.33 7.12 -8.94
N ILE A 400 -23.57 7.25 -7.86
CA ILE A 400 -22.11 7.04 -7.88
C ILE A 400 -21.76 5.62 -8.36
N LYS A 401 -22.49 4.59 -7.92
CA LYS A 401 -22.28 3.21 -8.38
C LYS A 401 -22.49 3.05 -9.89
N GLU A 402 -23.57 3.64 -10.41
CA GLU A 402 -23.85 3.61 -11.86
C GLU A 402 -22.77 4.40 -12.64
N VAL A 403 -22.32 5.54 -12.15
CA VAL A 403 -21.20 6.30 -12.74
C VAL A 403 -19.94 5.45 -12.83
N MET A 404 -19.60 4.66 -11.80
CA MET A 404 -18.47 3.74 -11.87
C MET A 404 -18.61 2.68 -12.97
N LYS A 405 -19.81 2.16 -13.18
CA LYS A 405 -20.09 1.23 -14.31
C LYS A 405 -19.91 1.92 -15.65
N MET A 406 -20.44 3.13 -15.78
CA MET A 406 -20.27 3.94 -16.99
C MET A 406 -18.80 4.24 -17.27
N CYS A 407 -18.01 4.59 -16.25
CA CYS A 407 -16.57 4.82 -16.39
C CYS A 407 -15.85 3.59 -16.96
N LYS A 408 -16.19 2.39 -16.48
CA LYS A 408 -15.64 1.13 -17.01
C LYS A 408 -16.10 0.86 -18.44
N HIS A 409 -17.36 1.15 -18.76
CA HIS A 409 -17.92 1.00 -20.11
C HIS A 409 -17.23 1.91 -21.15
N TYR A 410 -17.05 3.18 -20.81
CA TYR A 410 -16.41 4.17 -21.68
C TYR A 410 -14.88 4.16 -21.63
N ASP A 411 -14.28 3.33 -20.75
CA ASP A 411 -12.84 3.29 -20.48
C ASP A 411 -12.26 4.68 -20.09
N LYS A 412 -13.03 5.43 -19.30
CA LYS A 412 -12.71 6.77 -18.80
C LYS A 412 -12.89 6.83 -17.29
N PRO A 413 -11.88 7.21 -16.51
CA PRO A 413 -11.96 7.22 -15.06
C PRO A 413 -12.75 8.39 -14.51
N ALA A 414 -13.27 8.22 -13.29
CA ALA A 414 -13.75 9.30 -12.45
C ALA A 414 -13.06 9.34 -11.10
N ALA A 415 -12.69 10.55 -10.63
CA ALA A 415 -12.40 10.80 -9.24
C ALA A 415 -13.60 11.46 -8.58
N ILE A 416 -13.93 11.09 -7.35
CA ILE A 416 -15.14 11.50 -6.67
C ILE A 416 -14.78 12.28 -5.40
N TYR A 417 -15.28 13.49 -5.28
CA TYR A 417 -15.23 14.29 -4.07
C TYR A 417 -16.63 14.54 -3.54
N THR A 418 -16.84 14.28 -2.26
CA THR A 418 -18.12 14.53 -1.60
C THR A 418 -17.90 15.48 -0.42
N PRO A 419 -18.43 16.73 -0.47
CA PRO A 419 -18.32 17.69 0.62
C PRO A 419 -19.24 17.30 1.79
N ASN A 420 -18.96 16.18 2.44
CA ASN A 420 -19.70 15.63 3.56
C ASN A 420 -18.84 15.53 4.80
N SER A 421 -19.46 15.25 5.95
CA SER A 421 -18.70 14.90 7.15
C SER A 421 -17.87 13.63 6.96
N ILE A 422 -16.71 13.56 7.57
CA ILE A 422 -15.82 12.38 7.49
C ILE A 422 -16.54 11.10 7.89
N SER A 423 -17.38 11.14 8.94
CA SER A 423 -18.17 9.98 9.37
C SER A 423 -19.13 9.46 8.27
N ARG A 424 -19.73 10.36 7.48
CA ARG A 424 -20.57 9.97 6.35
C ARG A 424 -19.76 9.35 5.22
N ILE A 425 -18.61 9.92 4.91
CA ILE A 425 -17.69 9.41 3.87
C ILE A 425 -17.22 8.01 4.25
N ILE A 426 -16.75 7.82 5.49
CA ILE A 426 -16.33 6.51 6.01
C ILE A 426 -17.48 5.48 5.93
N SER A 427 -18.69 5.87 6.32
CA SER A 427 -19.87 4.99 6.23
C SER A 427 -20.13 4.49 4.81
N VAL A 428 -19.93 5.33 3.80
CA VAL A 428 -20.09 4.95 2.38
C VAL A 428 -18.92 4.08 1.92
N ARG A 429 -17.69 4.44 2.26
CA ARG A 429 -16.50 3.65 1.92
C ARG A 429 -16.55 2.24 2.51
N LYS A 430 -17.03 2.08 3.74
CA LYS A 430 -17.21 0.77 4.39
C LYS A 430 -18.21 -0.14 3.67
N GLN A 431 -19.12 0.42 2.91
CA GLN A 431 -20.09 -0.34 2.14
C GLN A 431 -19.64 -0.63 0.71
N PHE A 432 -18.83 0.26 0.13
CA PHE A 432 -18.50 0.22 -1.29
C PHE A 432 -17.05 0.64 -1.54
N ASN A 433 -16.34 -0.15 -2.32
CA ASN A 433 -15.01 0.21 -2.80
C ASN A 433 -15.10 1.24 -3.92
N ILE A 434 -15.25 2.51 -3.56
CA ILE A 434 -15.44 3.63 -4.48
C ILE A 434 -14.28 4.61 -4.28
N PRO A 435 -13.69 5.18 -5.34
CA PRO A 435 -12.62 6.17 -5.23
C PRO A 435 -13.16 7.55 -4.81
N ILE A 436 -13.72 7.63 -3.60
CA ILE A 436 -14.11 8.87 -2.93
C ILE A 436 -12.90 9.40 -2.16
N PHE A 437 -12.58 10.68 -2.34
CA PHE A 437 -11.45 11.35 -1.71
C PHE A 437 -11.90 12.34 -0.64
N ASP A 438 -11.03 12.60 0.36
CA ASP A 438 -11.35 13.44 1.51
C ASP A 438 -11.29 14.93 1.18
N SER A 439 -10.54 15.30 0.15
CA SER A 439 -10.47 16.66 -0.34
C SER A 439 -10.57 16.71 -1.88
N LEU A 440 -10.89 17.90 -2.38
CA LEU A 440 -10.96 18.15 -3.81
C LEU A 440 -9.57 18.08 -4.45
N GLU A 441 -8.55 18.57 -3.75
CA GLU A 441 -7.15 18.51 -4.15
C GLU A 441 -6.68 17.06 -4.30
N GLU A 442 -7.09 16.18 -3.39
CA GLU A 442 -6.74 14.76 -3.43
C GLU A 442 -7.46 14.05 -4.59
N ALA A 443 -8.73 14.36 -4.86
CA ALA A 443 -9.46 13.84 -6.01
C ALA A 443 -8.80 14.25 -7.34
N VAL A 444 -8.39 15.51 -7.47
CA VAL A 444 -7.63 15.99 -8.63
C VAL A 444 -6.27 15.31 -8.71
N ARG A 445 -5.56 15.16 -7.59
CA ARG A 445 -4.27 14.44 -7.54
C ARG A 445 -4.40 12.98 -8.01
N ALA A 446 -5.49 12.32 -7.69
CA ALA A 446 -5.77 10.95 -8.13
C ALA A 446 -5.88 10.85 -9.66
N LEU A 447 -6.55 11.81 -10.32
CA LEU A 447 -6.58 11.92 -11.79
C LEU A 447 -5.19 12.14 -12.37
N VAL A 448 -4.40 13.04 -11.77
CA VAL A 448 -3.03 13.31 -12.22
C VAL A 448 -2.16 12.05 -12.11
N VAL A 449 -2.20 11.33 -11.00
CA VAL A 449 -1.46 10.08 -10.78
C VAL A 449 -1.84 9.02 -11.82
N SER A 450 -3.12 8.90 -12.12
CA SER A 450 -3.61 7.98 -13.15
C SER A 450 -3.06 8.35 -14.54
N TYR A 451 -3.02 9.65 -14.87
CA TYR A 451 -2.45 10.13 -16.12
C TYR A 451 -0.90 9.97 -16.19
N GLU A 452 -0.19 10.23 -15.09
CA GLU A 452 1.26 10.00 -14.98
C GLU A 452 1.60 8.54 -15.29
N GLN A 453 0.85 7.59 -14.71
CA GLN A 453 1.01 6.16 -14.95
C GLN A 453 0.76 5.79 -16.43
N PHE A 454 -0.31 6.30 -17.03
CA PHE A 454 -0.59 6.06 -18.44
C PHE A 454 0.51 6.58 -19.35
N ARG A 455 0.97 7.81 -19.11
CA ARG A 455 2.08 8.41 -19.88
C ARG A 455 3.37 7.60 -19.80
N TYR A 456 3.68 7.11 -18.61
CA TYR A 456 4.86 6.26 -18.40
C TYR A 456 4.77 4.97 -19.20
N LEU A 457 3.65 4.27 -19.12
CA LEU A 457 3.43 3.02 -19.85
C LEU A 457 3.53 3.21 -21.36
N ARG A 458 2.92 4.26 -21.91
CA ARG A 458 3.04 4.61 -23.35
C ARG A 458 4.46 4.92 -23.79
N LYS A 459 5.25 5.58 -22.91
CA LYS A 459 6.67 5.84 -23.21
C LYS A 459 7.49 4.56 -23.27
N LYS A 460 7.10 3.56 -22.52
CA LYS A 460 7.79 2.27 -22.43
C LYS A 460 7.46 1.33 -23.60
N GLU A 461 6.35 1.58 -24.29
CA GLU A 461 5.91 0.81 -25.48
C GLU A 461 6.53 1.33 -26.78
N ARG A 462 7.09 2.56 -26.76
CA ARG A 462 7.87 3.17 -27.84
C ARG A 462 9.36 2.85 -27.74
#